data_bed8ef241580e2421e75d4440ee18a04
#
_entry.id   bed8ef241580e2421e75d4440ee18a04
#
_cell.length_a   1.000
_cell.length_b   1.000
_cell.length_c   1.000
_cell.angle_alpha   90.00
_cell.angle_beta   90.00
_cell.angle_gamma   90.00
#
_symmetry.space_group_name_H-M   'P 1'
#
loop_
_entity.id
_entity.type
_entity.pdbx_description
1 polymer ?
#
loop_
_entity_poly.entity_id
_entity_poly.type
_entity_poly.pdbx_seq_one_letter_code
_entity_poly.pdbx_strand_id
1 'polypeptide(L)'
;PVSSPAATVEAIRFGHADIGFLDGGAAWLSWQNYDLQVLAAEQKADGRPFYNAIAWVHKDSDMAQAAMDDDNTTDPFDLMAGKTSCHTSALGSSGMLLPMGYLITHGYIDVVGDPDDISSLSDTVTGHFSEDSSIPDSGTLYYKYKGSLRCLAEGGMDYISFAKDPTVPDYCGEDPYDWCFEGEFTSTEDFYPLPTFGKAPSHPVMYNPDFMDAENVTALQNALEVMNTEDTDILDNVFSTPGFTIINTEDHLGTYGGLIEGVPGIQAYFSDKYGL
;
A
#
# COMPACT_ATOMS: atom_id res chain seq x y z
N PRO A 1 21.10 -12.40 14.25
CA PRO A 1 19.84 -11.86 13.76
C PRO A 1 20.04 -10.39 13.41
N VAL A 2 19.60 -9.98 12.22
CA VAL A 2 19.64 -8.60 11.77
C VAL A 2 18.38 -7.92 12.29
N SER A 3 18.47 -6.74 12.89
CA SER A 3 17.40 -6.16 13.70
C SER A 3 16.73 -4.92 13.08
N SER A 4 17.18 -4.49 11.91
CA SER A 4 16.61 -3.33 11.21
C SER A 4 16.68 -3.49 9.68
N PRO A 5 15.81 -2.80 8.91
CA PRO A 5 15.88 -2.79 7.46
C PRO A 5 17.27 -2.38 6.93
N ALA A 6 17.87 -1.32 7.46
CA ALA A 6 19.22 -0.89 7.11
C ALA A 6 20.25 -2.01 7.27
N ALA A 7 20.28 -2.66 8.44
CA ALA A 7 21.23 -3.73 8.71
C ALA A 7 21.00 -4.95 7.80
N THR A 8 19.74 -5.24 7.42
CA THR A 8 19.41 -6.30 6.46
C THR A 8 19.93 -5.96 5.07
N VAL A 9 19.68 -4.73 4.59
CA VAL A 9 20.18 -4.26 3.28
C VAL A 9 21.70 -4.30 3.23
N GLU A 10 22.38 -3.79 4.25
CA GLU A 10 23.85 -3.81 4.33
C GLU A 10 24.41 -5.25 4.35
N ALA A 11 23.75 -6.17 5.07
CA ALA A 11 24.18 -7.56 5.09
C ALA A 11 24.09 -8.23 3.70
N ILE A 12 23.01 -7.99 2.95
CA ILE A 12 22.84 -8.51 1.59
C ILE A 12 23.83 -7.82 0.64
N ARG A 13 23.90 -6.49 0.72
CA ARG A 13 24.74 -5.65 -0.15
C ARG A 13 26.22 -6.05 -0.12
N PHE A 14 26.73 -6.42 1.05
CA PHE A 14 28.14 -6.82 1.23
C PHE A 14 28.36 -8.35 1.28
N GLY A 15 27.36 -9.16 0.93
CA GLY A 15 27.49 -10.62 0.90
C GLY A 15 27.65 -11.26 2.28
N HIS A 16 27.20 -10.60 3.35
CA HIS A 16 27.18 -11.18 4.71
C HIS A 16 25.89 -11.99 4.97
N ALA A 17 24.88 -11.81 4.10
CA ALA A 17 23.70 -12.62 4.02
C ALA A 17 23.36 -12.84 2.55
N ASP A 18 22.91 -14.04 2.20
CA ASP A 18 22.52 -14.39 0.84
C ASP A 18 21.16 -13.80 0.47
N ILE A 19 20.22 -13.78 1.43
CA ILE A 19 18.87 -13.23 1.28
C ILE A 19 18.44 -12.43 2.51
N GLY A 20 17.42 -11.58 2.33
CA GLY A 20 16.76 -10.89 3.45
C GLY A 20 15.33 -10.47 3.10
N PHE A 21 14.51 -10.37 4.14
CA PHE A 21 13.12 -9.94 4.04
C PHE A 21 13.03 -8.44 4.34
N LEU A 22 12.38 -7.68 3.48
CA LEU A 22 12.22 -6.24 3.62
C LEU A 22 10.76 -5.84 3.45
N ASP A 23 10.36 -4.69 4.02
CA ASP A 23 9.12 -4.05 3.61
C ASP A 23 9.25 -3.40 2.22
N GLY A 24 8.11 -3.06 1.59
CA GLY A 24 8.10 -2.56 0.22
C GLY A 24 8.91 -1.27 0.02
N GLY A 25 8.94 -0.36 1.00
CA GLY A 25 9.69 0.90 0.89
C GLY A 25 11.19 0.68 0.99
N ALA A 26 11.65 -0.14 1.95
CA ALA A 26 13.07 -0.49 2.09
C ALA A 26 13.57 -1.32 0.89
N ALA A 27 12.73 -2.23 0.39
CA ALA A 27 13.04 -3.03 -0.79
C ALA A 27 13.18 -2.17 -2.05
N TRP A 28 12.21 -1.27 -2.29
CA TRP A 28 12.28 -0.33 -3.40
C TRP A 28 13.54 0.54 -3.33
N LEU A 29 13.84 1.13 -2.17
CA LEU A 29 15.02 1.97 -2.01
C LEU A 29 16.33 1.17 -2.20
N SER A 30 16.40 -0.08 -1.71
CA SER A 30 17.55 -0.94 -1.87
C SER A 30 17.78 -1.37 -3.33
N TRP A 31 16.69 -1.56 -4.08
CA TRP A 31 16.76 -1.76 -5.52
C TRP A 31 17.31 -0.51 -6.23
N GLN A 32 16.74 0.67 -5.95
CA GLN A 32 17.17 1.93 -6.58
C GLN A 32 18.63 2.30 -6.28
N ASN A 33 19.07 2.12 -5.04
CA ASN A 33 20.39 2.57 -4.59
C ASN A 33 21.50 1.54 -4.81
N TYR A 34 21.18 0.24 -4.76
CA TYR A 34 22.17 -0.83 -4.68
C TYR A 34 21.93 -2.01 -5.63
N ASP A 35 20.94 -1.90 -6.52
CA ASP A 35 20.54 -2.93 -7.48
C ASP A 35 20.20 -4.29 -6.84
N LEU A 36 19.76 -4.31 -5.57
CA LEU A 36 19.27 -5.53 -4.95
C LEU A 36 17.99 -6.00 -5.66
N GLN A 37 17.86 -7.31 -5.85
CA GLN A 37 16.80 -7.90 -6.66
C GLN A 37 15.81 -8.70 -5.82
N VAL A 38 14.56 -8.78 -6.29
CA VAL A 38 13.51 -9.62 -5.69
C VAL A 38 13.67 -11.06 -6.18
N LEU A 39 13.74 -12.00 -5.24
CA LEU A 39 13.77 -13.44 -5.49
C LEU A 39 12.37 -14.06 -5.46
N ALA A 40 11.56 -13.63 -4.50
CA ALA A 40 10.18 -14.04 -4.26
C ALA A 40 9.48 -12.99 -3.39
N ALA A 41 8.17 -13.11 -3.22
CA ALA A 41 7.39 -12.26 -2.33
C ALA A 41 6.37 -13.06 -1.52
N GLU A 42 6.11 -12.64 -0.28
CA GLU A 42 5.06 -13.23 0.57
C GLU A 42 3.70 -13.15 -0.10
N GLN A 43 2.89 -14.19 0.07
CA GLN A 43 1.49 -14.18 -0.35
C GLN A 43 0.58 -13.53 0.71
N LYS A 44 -0.51 -12.94 0.26
CA LYS A 44 -1.68 -12.60 1.08
C LYS A 44 -2.62 -13.81 1.13
N ALA A 45 -3.65 -13.75 1.97
CA ALA A 45 -4.59 -14.87 2.17
C ALA A 45 -5.24 -15.39 0.88
N ASP A 46 -5.35 -14.56 -0.15
CA ASP A 46 -5.88 -14.89 -1.48
C ASP A 46 -4.80 -15.37 -2.47
N GLY A 47 -3.56 -15.55 -2.04
CA GLY A 47 -2.42 -16.00 -2.84
C GLY A 47 -1.72 -14.91 -3.65
N ARG A 48 -2.21 -13.65 -3.64
CA ARG A 48 -1.55 -12.55 -4.33
C ARG A 48 -0.31 -12.06 -3.57
N PRO A 49 0.79 -11.69 -4.24
CA PRO A 49 1.96 -11.07 -3.60
C PRO A 49 1.79 -9.55 -3.40
N PHE A 50 0.57 -9.04 -3.41
CA PHE A 50 0.22 -7.62 -3.25
C PHE A 50 -1.23 -7.48 -2.76
N TYR A 51 -1.61 -6.28 -2.36
CA TYR A 51 -2.99 -5.83 -2.24
C TYR A 51 -3.18 -4.52 -3.01
N ASN A 52 -4.41 -4.29 -3.48
CA ASN A 52 -4.70 -3.06 -4.22
C ASN A 52 -4.91 -1.89 -3.25
N ALA A 53 -4.33 -0.75 -3.56
CA ALA A 53 -4.68 0.53 -2.94
C ALA A 53 -5.91 1.08 -3.66
N ILE A 54 -7.00 1.30 -2.93
CA ILE A 54 -8.26 1.79 -3.48
C ILE A 54 -8.85 2.89 -2.59
N ALA A 55 -9.85 3.58 -3.14
CA ALA A 55 -10.75 4.43 -2.37
C ALA A 55 -12.08 3.70 -2.18
N TRP A 56 -12.56 3.61 -0.94
CA TRP A 56 -13.91 3.22 -0.59
C TRP A 56 -14.78 4.46 -0.46
N VAL A 57 -15.96 4.44 -1.06
CA VAL A 57 -16.96 5.52 -1.02
C VAL A 57 -18.34 4.93 -0.81
N HIS A 58 -19.34 5.76 -0.53
CA HIS A 58 -20.73 5.32 -0.56
C HIS A 58 -21.18 5.04 -1.99
N LYS A 59 -21.93 3.94 -2.23
CA LYS A 59 -22.37 3.53 -3.57
C LYS A 59 -23.22 4.57 -4.30
N ASP A 60 -23.95 5.40 -3.57
CA ASP A 60 -24.80 6.46 -4.12
C ASP A 60 -24.06 7.81 -4.24
N SER A 61 -22.76 7.87 -3.91
CA SER A 61 -21.95 9.06 -4.15
C SER A 61 -21.78 9.34 -5.65
N ASP A 62 -21.52 10.59 -6.00
CA ASP A 62 -21.22 11.00 -7.38
C ASP A 62 -20.01 10.25 -7.97
N MET A 63 -18.98 9.99 -7.15
CA MET A 63 -17.79 9.21 -7.53
C MET A 63 -18.14 7.76 -7.87
N ALA A 64 -18.96 7.08 -7.05
CA ALA A 64 -19.39 5.72 -7.32
C ALA A 64 -20.28 5.65 -8.57
N GLN A 65 -21.18 6.60 -8.73
CA GLN A 65 -22.06 6.67 -9.90
C GLN A 65 -21.25 6.87 -11.19
N ALA A 66 -20.24 7.76 -11.17
CA ALA A 66 -19.33 7.94 -12.29
C ALA A 66 -18.51 6.67 -12.62
N ALA A 67 -18.07 5.95 -11.58
CA ALA A 67 -17.33 4.70 -11.78
C ALA A 67 -18.20 3.53 -12.29
N MET A 68 -19.51 3.56 -12.04
CA MET A 68 -20.49 2.56 -12.53
C MET A 68 -21.03 2.89 -13.92
N ASP A 69 -20.87 4.13 -14.39
CA ASP A 69 -21.40 4.56 -15.68
C ASP A 69 -20.55 4.00 -16.82
N ASP A 70 -21.18 3.24 -17.71
CA ASP A 70 -20.54 2.60 -18.87
C ASP A 70 -20.08 3.61 -19.95
N ASP A 71 -20.55 4.87 -19.89
CA ASP A 71 -20.24 5.86 -20.91
C ASP A 71 -18.83 6.49 -20.76
N ASN A 72 -18.20 6.31 -19.60
CA ASN A 72 -16.86 6.83 -19.26
C ASN A 72 -16.69 8.33 -19.55
N THR A 73 -17.76 9.12 -19.43
CA THR A 73 -17.70 10.58 -19.68
C THR A 73 -17.14 11.36 -18.51
N THR A 74 -17.23 10.81 -17.30
CA THR A 74 -16.77 11.44 -16.06
C THR A 74 -15.80 10.50 -15.34
N ASP A 75 -14.58 10.96 -15.08
CA ASP A 75 -13.62 10.22 -14.28
C ASP A 75 -13.98 10.37 -12.79
N PRO A 76 -14.17 9.27 -12.04
CA PRO A 76 -14.49 9.32 -10.63
C PRO A 76 -13.43 10.05 -9.77
N PHE A 77 -12.18 10.10 -10.22
CA PHE A 77 -11.09 10.78 -9.51
C PHE A 77 -11.18 12.30 -9.63
N ASP A 78 -11.75 12.84 -10.74
CA ASP A 78 -12.01 14.28 -10.88
C ASP A 78 -13.04 14.79 -9.86
N LEU A 79 -13.91 13.91 -9.36
CA LEU A 79 -14.97 14.25 -8.40
C LEU A 79 -14.50 14.22 -6.93
N MET A 80 -13.24 13.89 -6.67
CA MET A 80 -12.70 13.82 -5.31
C MET A 80 -12.40 15.20 -4.70
N ALA A 81 -12.21 16.21 -5.53
CA ALA A 81 -11.88 17.56 -5.07
C ALA A 81 -12.94 18.12 -4.10
N GLY A 82 -12.49 18.64 -2.96
CA GLY A 82 -13.35 19.21 -1.91
C GLY A 82 -14.11 18.19 -1.05
N LYS A 83 -14.02 16.89 -1.34
CA LYS A 83 -14.57 15.83 -0.47
C LYS A 83 -13.70 15.67 0.79
N THR A 84 -14.23 15.03 1.83
CA THR A 84 -13.45 14.75 3.05
C THR A 84 -12.74 13.41 2.92
N SER A 85 -11.41 13.42 2.93
CA SER A 85 -10.61 12.22 2.81
C SER A 85 -10.21 11.64 4.18
N CYS A 86 -10.29 10.32 4.29
CA CYS A 86 -9.92 9.55 5.47
C CYS A 86 -8.70 8.68 5.12
N HIS A 87 -7.54 9.02 5.68
CA HIS A 87 -6.29 8.30 5.46
C HIS A 87 -5.98 7.34 6.61
N THR A 88 -5.14 6.34 6.36
CA THR A 88 -4.76 5.38 7.40
C THR A 88 -3.71 5.92 8.38
N SER A 89 -2.87 6.81 7.90
CA SER A 89 -1.83 7.57 8.60
C SER A 89 -1.14 8.49 7.61
N ALA A 90 -0.28 9.39 8.07
CA ALA A 90 0.47 10.33 7.23
C ALA A 90 1.32 9.65 6.13
N LEU A 91 1.78 8.41 6.33
CA LEU A 91 2.72 7.72 5.44
C LEU A 91 2.37 6.23 5.23
N GLY A 92 1.09 5.89 5.34
CA GLY A 92 0.60 4.53 5.06
C GLY A 92 0.58 4.24 3.55
N SER A 93 1.14 3.11 3.11
CA SER A 93 1.27 2.80 1.67
C SER A 93 -0.05 2.90 0.92
N SER A 94 -1.06 2.07 1.24
CA SER A 94 -2.35 2.07 0.51
C SER A 94 -3.30 3.18 0.92
N GLY A 95 -3.14 3.73 2.13
CA GLY A 95 -4.04 4.77 2.65
C GLY A 95 -3.53 6.19 2.45
N MET A 96 -2.32 6.37 1.91
CA MET A 96 -1.75 7.69 1.66
C MET A 96 -0.82 7.69 0.45
N LEU A 97 0.32 6.97 0.49
CA LEU A 97 1.39 7.13 -0.49
C LEU A 97 0.96 6.75 -1.92
N LEU A 98 0.34 5.58 -2.10
CA LEU A 98 -0.11 5.13 -3.42
C LEU A 98 -1.26 5.98 -3.98
N PRO A 99 -2.33 6.27 -3.23
CA PRO A 99 -3.38 7.17 -3.72
C PRO A 99 -2.86 8.54 -4.08
N MET A 100 -2.10 9.19 -3.20
CA MET A 100 -1.58 10.52 -3.45
C MET A 100 -0.56 10.53 -4.59
N GLY A 101 0.35 9.56 -4.63
CA GLY A 101 1.30 9.41 -5.72
C GLY A 101 0.62 9.22 -7.07
N TYR A 102 -0.45 8.40 -7.13
CA TYR A 102 -1.26 8.23 -8.32
C TYR A 102 -1.94 9.55 -8.74
N LEU A 103 -2.65 10.19 -7.82
CA LEU A 103 -3.41 11.41 -8.11
C LEU A 103 -2.50 12.56 -8.55
N ILE A 104 -1.31 12.70 -7.94
CA ILE A 104 -0.32 13.72 -8.32
C ILE A 104 0.30 13.38 -9.69
N THR A 105 0.75 12.15 -9.89
CA THR A 105 1.43 11.75 -11.13
C THR A 105 0.51 11.83 -12.35
N HIS A 106 -0.78 11.59 -12.18
CA HIS A 106 -1.77 11.68 -13.26
C HIS A 106 -2.41 13.07 -13.40
N GLY A 107 -1.99 14.04 -12.58
CA GLY A 107 -2.42 15.44 -12.70
C GLY A 107 -3.81 15.75 -12.14
N TYR A 108 -4.34 14.90 -11.26
CA TYR A 108 -5.59 15.21 -10.52
C TYR A 108 -5.35 16.20 -9.39
N ILE A 109 -4.15 16.19 -8.82
CA ILE A 109 -3.75 17.02 -7.67
C ILE A 109 -2.43 17.70 -7.96
N ASP A 110 -2.34 18.99 -7.71
CA ASP A 110 -1.10 19.76 -7.69
C ASP A 110 -0.47 19.72 -6.29
N VAL A 111 0.85 19.58 -6.21
CA VAL A 111 1.57 19.63 -4.94
C VAL A 111 1.49 21.04 -4.35
N VAL A 112 1.07 21.13 -3.08
CA VAL A 112 1.07 22.36 -2.30
C VAL A 112 2.33 22.40 -1.44
N GLY A 113 3.20 23.40 -1.67
CA GLY A 113 4.46 23.55 -0.93
C GLY A 113 5.69 23.10 -1.72
N ASP A 114 6.70 22.57 -1.02
CA ASP A 114 7.96 22.15 -1.60
C ASP A 114 7.85 20.68 -2.07
N PRO A 115 8.04 20.38 -3.37
CA PRO A 115 7.98 19.01 -3.88
C PRO A 115 9.09 18.10 -3.33
N ASP A 116 10.17 18.66 -2.78
CA ASP A 116 11.25 17.89 -2.18
C ASP A 116 11.08 17.68 -0.66
N ASP A 117 9.99 18.19 -0.06
CA ASP A 117 9.70 18.07 1.36
C ASP A 117 8.45 17.22 1.62
N ILE A 118 8.61 16.11 2.37
CA ILE A 118 7.53 15.21 2.74
C ILE A 118 6.42 15.88 3.56
N SER A 119 6.72 16.98 4.27
CA SER A 119 5.73 17.74 5.02
C SER A 119 4.67 18.39 4.12
N SER A 120 5.01 18.68 2.87
CA SER A 120 4.09 19.21 1.85
C SER A 120 2.95 18.25 1.49
N LEU A 121 3.09 16.95 1.80
CA LEU A 121 2.03 15.97 1.53
C LEU A 121 0.75 16.27 2.31
N SER A 122 0.85 16.66 3.57
CA SER A 122 -0.31 17.02 4.38
C SER A 122 -1.04 18.26 3.83
N ASP A 123 -0.29 19.27 3.45
CA ASP A 123 -0.85 20.51 2.87
C ASP A 123 -1.47 20.23 1.49
N THR A 124 -0.88 19.32 0.72
CA THR A 124 -1.42 18.87 -0.56
C THR A 124 -2.76 18.15 -0.38
N VAL A 125 -2.88 17.26 0.62
CA VAL A 125 -4.14 16.58 0.95
C VAL A 125 -5.21 17.60 1.32
N THR A 126 -4.95 18.46 2.29
CA THR A 126 -5.95 19.42 2.77
C THR A 126 -6.26 20.54 1.77
N GLY A 127 -5.34 20.83 0.86
CA GLY A 127 -5.54 21.78 -0.24
C GLY A 127 -6.42 21.27 -1.37
N HIS A 128 -6.42 19.97 -1.62
CA HIS A 128 -7.24 19.34 -2.66
C HIS A 128 -8.58 18.81 -2.13
N PHE A 129 -8.53 18.10 -1.01
CA PHE A 129 -9.71 17.61 -0.29
C PHE A 129 -10.24 18.67 0.66
N SER A 130 -11.02 18.31 1.64
CA SER A 130 -11.50 19.21 2.68
C SER A 130 -10.43 19.46 3.76
N GLU A 131 -10.46 20.63 4.41
CA GLU A 131 -9.66 20.91 5.63
C GLU A 131 -9.98 19.94 6.78
N ASP A 132 -11.18 19.33 6.77
CA ASP A 132 -11.62 18.32 7.73
C ASP A 132 -11.07 16.90 7.41
N SER A 133 -10.24 16.75 6.38
CA SER A 133 -9.64 15.46 6.01
C SER A 133 -8.83 14.88 7.15
N SER A 134 -9.01 13.57 7.39
CA SER A 134 -8.37 12.86 8.49
C SER A 134 -7.02 12.25 8.07
N ILE A 135 -5.93 12.77 8.63
CA ILE A 135 -4.58 12.22 8.56
C ILE A 135 -4.17 11.81 9.98
N PRO A 136 -4.57 10.63 10.46
CA PRO A 136 -4.53 10.29 11.88
C PRO A 136 -3.15 9.90 12.38
N ASP A 137 -2.84 10.32 13.61
CA ASP A 137 -1.71 9.84 14.37
C ASP A 137 -1.95 8.44 14.97
N SER A 138 -0.85 7.74 15.27
CA SER A 138 -0.91 6.43 15.92
C SER A 138 -1.69 6.49 17.25
N GLY A 139 -2.59 5.53 17.43
CA GLY A 139 -3.41 5.40 18.64
C GLY A 139 -4.68 6.25 18.65
N THR A 140 -4.94 7.04 17.62
CA THR A 140 -6.21 7.79 17.48
C THR A 140 -7.33 6.93 16.89
N LEU A 141 -8.57 7.40 16.96
CA LEU A 141 -9.78 6.67 16.56
C LEU A 141 -9.75 6.23 15.09
N TYR A 142 -9.28 7.11 14.21
CA TYR A 142 -9.29 6.89 12.76
C TYR A 142 -7.98 6.31 12.22
N TYR A 143 -7.05 5.86 13.09
CA TYR A 143 -5.77 5.30 12.71
C TYR A 143 -5.88 3.91 12.06
N LYS A 144 -5.05 3.64 11.04
CA LYS A 144 -5.02 2.41 10.21
C LYS A 144 -6.29 2.18 9.40
N TYR A 145 -6.36 1.03 8.71
CA TYR A 145 -7.46 0.67 7.81
C TYR A 145 -8.83 0.68 8.48
N LYS A 146 -8.93 0.07 9.67
CA LYS A 146 -10.14 0.09 10.47
C LYS A 146 -10.63 1.51 10.77
N GLY A 147 -9.69 2.38 11.13
CA GLY A 147 -10.01 3.77 11.47
C GLY A 147 -10.39 4.61 10.25
N SER A 148 -9.68 4.45 9.12
CA SER A 148 -10.02 5.12 7.87
C SER A 148 -11.43 4.72 7.37
N LEU A 149 -11.77 3.41 7.43
CA LEU A 149 -13.11 2.96 7.05
C LEU A 149 -14.20 3.48 8.01
N ARG A 150 -13.89 3.52 9.32
CA ARG A 150 -14.81 4.10 10.32
C ARG A 150 -15.07 5.58 10.06
N CYS A 151 -14.05 6.35 9.69
CA CYS A 151 -14.18 7.75 9.31
C CYS A 151 -15.16 7.95 8.14
N LEU A 152 -15.09 7.08 7.13
CA LEU A 152 -16.06 7.07 6.02
C LEU A 152 -17.47 6.73 6.51
N ALA A 153 -17.63 5.65 7.28
CA ALA A 153 -18.95 5.19 7.74
C ALA A 153 -19.67 6.23 8.61
N GLU A 154 -18.94 6.93 9.48
CA GLU A 154 -19.47 8.01 10.31
C GLU A 154 -19.68 9.32 9.52
N GLY A 155 -18.97 9.54 8.42
CA GLY A 155 -19.00 10.77 7.63
C GLY A 155 -20.02 10.83 6.51
N GLY A 156 -20.37 9.67 5.91
CA GLY A 156 -21.40 9.56 4.88
C GLY A 156 -20.90 9.79 3.43
N MET A 157 -21.82 10.23 2.55
CA MET A 157 -21.63 10.24 1.08
C MET A 157 -20.49 11.16 0.57
N ASP A 158 -20.14 12.20 1.28
CA ASP A 158 -19.09 13.14 0.89
C ASP A 158 -17.70 12.75 1.42
N TYR A 159 -17.58 11.56 2.02
CA TYR A 159 -16.34 11.05 2.57
C TYR A 159 -15.72 9.98 1.67
N ILE A 160 -14.39 9.88 1.72
CA ILE A 160 -13.58 8.91 0.97
C ILE A 160 -12.64 8.22 1.94
N SER A 161 -12.64 6.88 1.99
CA SER A 161 -11.66 6.11 2.77
C SER A 161 -10.58 5.53 1.85
N PHE A 162 -9.35 6.01 1.96
CA PHE A 162 -8.20 5.42 1.29
C PHE A 162 -7.67 4.22 2.07
N ALA A 163 -7.73 3.05 1.46
CA ALA A 163 -7.40 1.79 2.13
C ALA A 163 -6.96 0.69 1.14
N LYS A 164 -6.83 -0.53 1.63
CA LYS A 164 -6.62 -1.72 0.81
C LYS A 164 -7.98 -2.35 0.41
N ASP A 165 -7.97 -3.10 -0.70
CA ASP A 165 -9.16 -3.77 -1.23
C ASP A 165 -9.88 -4.70 -0.24
N PRO A 166 -9.25 -5.47 0.68
CA PRO A 166 -9.99 -6.30 1.64
C PRO A 166 -10.51 -5.53 2.88
N THR A 167 -10.39 -4.19 2.94
CA THR A 167 -10.73 -3.43 4.16
C THR A 167 -12.21 -3.56 4.55
N VAL A 168 -13.14 -3.43 3.61
CA VAL A 168 -14.58 -3.59 3.91
C VAL A 168 -14.90 -5.04 4.30
N PRO A 169 -14.51 -6.07 3.54
CA PRO A 169 -14.66 -7.46 3.97
C PRO A 169 -14.06 -7.78 5.34
N ASP A 170 -12.86 -7.25 5.64
CA ASP A 170 -12.14 -7.52 6.89
C ASP A 170 -12.85 -6.95 8.13
N TYR A 171 -13.53 -5.79 8.01
CA TYR A 171 -14.07 -5.07 9.18
C TYR A 171 -15.60 -4.96 9.20
N CYS A 172 -16.24 -4.99 8.03
CA CYS A 172 -17.70 -4.85 7.90
C CYS A 172 -18.36 -6.06 7.19
N GLY A 173 -17.63 -7.18 7.03
CA GLY A 173 -18.10 -8.40 6.39
C GLY A 173 -18.94 -9.30 7.32
N GLU A 174 -18.47 -10.53 7.60
CA GLU A 174 -19.23 -11.56 8.34
C GLU A 174 -19.50 -11.19 9.81
N ASP A 175 -18.55 -10.50 10.47
CA ASP A 175 -18.68 -10.06 11.87
C ASP A 175 -18.41 -8.54 11.96
N PRO A 176 -19.38 -7.72 11.53
CA PRO A 176 -19.19 -6.29 11.39
C PRO A 176 -19.09 -5.58 12.73
N TYR A 177 -18.26 -4.55 12.78
CA TYR A 177 -18.26 -3.62 13.92
C TYR A 177 -19.54 -2.77 13.91
N ASP A 178 -20.01 -2.37 15.09
CA ASP A 178 -21.26 -1.58 15.26
C ASP A 178 -21.28 -0.31 14.39
N TRP A 179 -20.13 0.37 14.26
CA TRP A 179 -20.02 1.59 13.47
C TRP A 179 -20.10 1.38 11.94
N CYS A 180 -19.99 0.14 11.44
CA CYS A 180 -20.02 -0.13 9.99
C CYS A 180 -21.32 0.32 9.33
N PHE A 181 -22.44 0.23 10.06
CA PHE A 181 -23.78 0.46 9.53
C PHE A 181 -24.50 1.54 10.33
N GLU A 182 -23.77 2.60 10.66
CA GLU A 182 -24.31 3.82 11.23
C GLU A 182 -24.50 4.89 10.14
N GLY A 183 -25.45 5.80 10.35
CA GLY A 183 -25.72 6.88 9.41
C GLY A 183 -26.30 6.44 8.07
N GLU A 184 -25.58 6.70 6.98
CA GLU A 184 -26.03 6.43 5.61
C GLU A 184 -25.71 5.00 5.14
N PHE A 185 -24.79 4.32 5.79
CA PHE A 185 -24.44 2.92 5.51
C PHE A 185 -25.36 1.97 6.26
N THR A 186 -25.99 1.04 5.56
CA THR A 186 -26.95 0.07 6.13
C THR A 186 -26.52 -1.38 5.89
N SER A 187 -25.61 -1.61 4.97
CA SER A 187 -25.04 -2.92 4.62
C SER A 187 -23.67 -2.78 4.00
N THR A 188 -22.97 -3.91 3.84
CA THR A 188 -21.68 -3.95 3.11
C THR A 188 -21.82 -3.53 1.65
N GLU A 189 -23.00 -3.68 1.05
CA GLU A 189 -23.29 -3.30 -0.33
C GLU A 189 -23.32 -1.78 -0.53
N ASP A 190 -23.38 -1.00 0.54
CA ASP A 190 -23.34 0.47 0.47
C ASP A 190 -21.92 1.00 0.29
N PHE A 191 -20.90 0.17 0.57
CA PHE A 191 -19.49 0.50 0.31
C PHE A 191 -19.11 0.11 -1.11
N TYR A 192 -18.69 1.09 -1.90
CA TYR A 192 -18.27 0.88 -3.28
C TYR A 192 -16.75 1.12 -3.44
N PRO A 193 -16.01 0.15 -4.01
CA PRO A 193 -14.58 0.32 -4.31
C PRO A 193 -14.42 1.08 -5.63
N LEU A 194 -13.75 2.22 -5.60
CA LEU A 194 -13.32 2.90 -6.82
C LEU A 194 -12.18 2.14 -7.53
N PRO A 195 -11.87 2.44 -8.79
CA PRO A 195 -10.75 1.85 -9.50
C PRO A 195 -9.45 1.94 -8.70
N THR A 196 -8.58 0.92 -8.84
CA THR A 196 -7.34 0.85 -8.07
C THR A 196 -6.35 1.95 -8.46
N PHE A 197 -5.70 2.55 -7.47
CA PHE A 197 -4.56 3.44 -7.67
C PHE A 197 -3.28 2.67 -8.02
N GLY A 198 -3.17 1.43 -7.57
CA GLY A 198 -2.01 0.59 -7.81
C GLY A 198 -1.86 -0.52 -6.78
N LYS A 199 -0.78 -1.27 -6.91
CA LYS A 199 -0.47 -2.42 -6.06
C LYS A 199 0.53 -2.05 -4.97
N ALA A 200 0.17 -2.29 -3.71
CA ALA A 200 1.13 -2.27 -2.61
C ALA A 200 1.80 -3.64 -2.53
N PRO A 201 3.13 -3.72 -2.71
CA PRO A 201 3.84 -4.99 -2.67
C PRO A 201 3.77 -5.60 -1.27
N SER A 202 3.68 -6.93 -1.20
CA SER A 202 3.95 -7.67 0.03
C SER A 202 5.45 -7.65 0.33
N HIS A 203 5.87 -8.20 1.48
CA HIS A 203 7.29 -8.23 1.81
C HIS A 203 8.07 -9.12 0.83
N PRO A 204 9.02 -8.57 0.06
CA PRO A 204 9.85 -9.37 -0.81
C PRO A 204 11.03 -10.01 -0.06
N VAL A 205 11.47 -11.13 -0.62
CA VAL A 205 12.77 -11.74 -0.33
C VAL A 205 13.77 -11.15 -1.32
N MET A 206 14.72 -10.38 -0.80
CA MET A 206 15.73 -9.69 -1.59
C MET A 206 17.06 -10.43 -1.60
N TYR A 207 17.82 -10.30 -2.69
CA TYR A 207 19.18 -10.83 -2.82
C TYR A 207 20.07 -9.86 -3.60
N ASN A 208 21.40 -10.07 -3.56
CA ASN A 208 22.37 -9.31 -4.35
C ASN A 208 22.86 -10.17 -5.52
N PRO A 209 22.62 -9.76 -6.79
CA PRO A 209 23.05 -10.50 -7.97
C PRO A 209 24.58 -10.59 -8.13
N ASP A 210 25.36 -9.72 -7.49
CA ASP A 210 26.81 -9.79 -7.50
C ASP A 210 27.37 -10.95 -6.66
N PHE A 211 26.60 -11.46 -5.69
CA PHE A 211 27.02 -12.53 -4.77
C PHE A 211 26.23 -13.83 -4.94
N MET A 212 25.12 -13.81 -5.68
CA MET A 212 24.28 -14.98 -5.91
C MET A 212 24.08 -15.24 -7.39
N ASP A 213 24.56 -16.36 -7.88
CA ASP A 213 24.39 -16.77 -9.27
C ASP A 213 22.98 -17.31 -9.58
N ALA A 214 22.66 -17.43 -10.86
CA ALA A 214 21.34 -17.86 -11.32
C ALA A 214 20.97 -19.30 -10.90
N GLU A 215 21.94 -20.18 -10.65
CA GLU A 215 21.70 -21.55 -10.18
C GLU A 215 21.23 -21.53 -8.73
N ASN A 216 21.87 -20.76 -7.87
CA ASN A 216 21.49 -20.57 -6.48
C ASN A 216 20.15 -19.84 -6.35
N VAL A 217 19.90 -18.82 -7.16
CA VAL A 217 18.58 -18.14 -7.23
C VAL A 217 17.48 -19.15 -7.54
N THR A 218 17.67 -19.98 -8.59
CA THR A 218 16.70 -21.01 -8.98
C THR A 218 16.50 -22.06 -7.89
N ALA A 219 17.57 -22.48 -7.23
CA ALA A 219 17.49 -23.46 -6.14
C ALA A 219 16.68 -22.93 -4.95
N LEU A 220 16.87 -21.67 -4.57
CA LEU A 220 16.10 -21.02 -3.50
C LEU A 220 14.64 -20.79 -3.89
N GLN A 221 14.36 -20.37 -5.13
CA GLN A 221 12.99 -20.25 -5.63
C GLN A 221 12.24 -21.58 -5.56
N ASN A 222 12.86 -22.67 -6.02
CA ASN A 222 12.28 -24.01 -5.93
C ASN A 222 12.05 -24.45 -4.46
N ALA A 223 12.97 -24.11 -3.55
CA ALA A 223 12.81 -24.41 -2.13
C ALA A 223 11.61 -23.66 -1.51
N LEU A 224 11.41 -22.39 -1.86
CA LEU A 224 10.25 -21.60 -1.42
C LEU A 224 8.93 -22.15 -1.99
N GLU A 225 8.92 -22.60 -3.24
CA GLU A 225 7.75 -23.28 -3.83
C GLU A 225 7.40 -24.59 -3.13
N VAL A 226 8.42 -25.40 -2.77
CA VAL A 226 8.22 -26.63 -1.99
C VAL A 226 7.65 -26.31 -0.61
N MET A 227 8.12 -25.28 0.07
CA MET A 227 7.58 -24.83 1.37
C MET A 227 6.08 -24.52 1.30
N ASN A 228 5.58 -23.99 0.18
CA ASN A 228 4.15 -23.68 0.01
C ASN A 228 3.24 -24.92 0.15
N THR A 229 3.76 -26.14 -0.01
CA THR A 229 2.97 -27.37 0.02
C THR A 229 3.39 -28.35 1.11
N GLU A 230 4.65 -28.36 1.53
CA GLU A 230 5.20 -29.38 2.42
C GLU A 230 5.46 -28.84 3.85
N ASP A 231 5.69 -27.53 4.01
CA ASP A 231 6.10 -26.92 5.28
C ASP A 231 5.20 -25.76 5.71
N THR A 232 3.87 -25.90 5.53
CA THR A 232 2.89 -24.85 5.85
C THR A 232 2.93 -24.38 7.30
N ASP A 233 3.30 -25.28 8.24
CA ASP A 233 3.50 -24.91 9.66
C ASP A 233 4.65 -23.90 9.85
N ILE A 234 5.69 -23.95 9.03
CA ILE A 234 6.80 -22.98 9.05
C ILE A 234 6.31 -21.64 8.48
N LEU A 235 5.56 -21.67 7.39
CA LEU A 235 4.98 -20.47 6.80
C LEU A 235 4.11 -19.71 7.81
N ASP A 236 3.21 -20.40 8.50
CA ASP A 236 2.32 -19.78 9.48
C ASP A 236 3.07 -19.29 10.73
N ASN A 237 3.92 -20.15 11.34
CA ASN A 237 4.50 -19.87 12.64
C ASN A 237 5.75 -18.98 12.60
N VAL A 238 6.48 -18.95 11.48
CA VAL A 238 7.73 -18.19 11.35
C VAL A 238 7.55 -16.95 10.51
N PHE A 239 6.86 -17.08 9.36
CA PHE A 239 6.73 -16.00 8.39
C PHE A 239 5.37 -15.29 8.44
N SER A 240 4.35 -15.91 9.04
CA SER A 240 2.97 -15.37 9.08
C SER A 240 2.42 -15.08 7.69
N THR A 241 2.73 -15.95 6.73
CA THR A 241 2.27 -15.89 5.34
C THR A 241 1.74 -17.25 4.90
N PRO A 242 0.73 -17.32 4.03
CA PRO A 242 0.26 -18.59 3.46
C PRO A 242 1.24 -19.20 2.44
N GLY A 243 2.23 -18.41 1.96
CA GLY A 243 3.20 -18.90 0.99
C GLY A 243 4.06 -17.81 0.36
N PHE A 244 4.87 -18.21 -0.61
CA PHE A 244 5.69 -17.34 -1.43
C PHE A 244 5.33 -17.46 -2.91
N THR A 245 5.34 -16.33 -3.62
CA THR A 245 5.20 -16.26 -5.08
C THR A 245 6.55 -15.90 -5.68
N ILE A 246 6.98 -16.67 -6.68
CA ILE A 246 8.17 -16.31 -7.46
C ILE A 246 7.80 -15.16 -8.39
N ILE A 247 8.48 -14.05 -8.22
CA ILE A 247 8.23 -12.79 -8.94
C ILE A 247 9.55 -12.04 -9.11
N ASN A 248 9.72 -11.32 -10.21
CA ASN A 248 10.89 -10.49 -10.43
C ASN A 248 10.71 -9.08 -9.84
N THR A 249 11.81 -8.33 -9.78
CA THR A 249 11.85 -6.99 -9.17
C THR A 249 10.94 -5.99 -9.88
N GLU A 250 10.97 -5.96 -11.20
CA GLU A 250 10.16 -5.01 -11.99
C GLU A 250 8.67 -5.25 -11.82
N ASP A 251 8.24 -6.52 -11.90
CA ASP A 251 6.82 -6.88 -11.73
C ASP A 251 6.31 -6.63 -10.31
N HIS A 252 7.20 -6.72 -9.30
CA HIS A 252 6.83 -6.56 -7.90
C HIS A 252 6.92 -5.13 -7.40
N LEU A 253 7.99 -4.41 -7.76
CA LEU A 253 8.30 -3.08 -7.21
C LEU A 253 8.16 -1.94 -8.23
N GLY A 254 8.20 -2.21 -9.55
CA GLY A 254 8.25 -1.17 -10.57
C GLY A 254 7.02 -0.25 -10.55
N THR A 255 5.81 -0.80 -10.56
CA THR A 255 4.57 0.00 -10.50
C THR A 255 4.47 0.77 -9.18
N TYR A 256 4.83 0.14 -8.05
CA TYR A 256 4.86 0.79 -6.74
C TYR A 256 5.83 1.98 -6.74
N GLY A 257 7.05 1.78 -7.23
CA GLY A 257 8.07 2.82 -7.33
C GLY A 257 7.61 4.01 -8.14
N GLY A 258 7.10 3.76 -9.36
CA GLY A 258 6.64 4.82 -10.25
C GLY A 258 5.53 5.70 -9.67
N LEU A 259 4.68 5.13 -8.79
CA LEU A 259 3.63 5.90 -8.11
C LEU A 259 4.16 6.69 -6.92
N ILE A 260 4.93 6.05 -6.03
CA ILE A 260 5.41 6.74 -4.83
C ILE A 260 6.43 7.84 -5.12
N GLU A 261 7.16 7.77 -6.24
CA GLU A 261 8.06 8.85 -6.69
C GLU A 261 7.34 10.19 -6.92
N GLY A 262 6.04 10.17 -7.20
CA GLY A 262 5.21 11.38 -7.28
C GLY A 262 4.90 12.03 -5.93
N VAL A 263 5.16 11.34 -4.82
CA VAL A 263 4.92 11.88 -3.46
C VAL A 263 6.05 12.83 -3.06
N PRO A 264 5.74 14.06 -2.62
CA PRO A 264 6.75 15.04 -2.21
C PRO A 264 7.76 14.46 -1.23
N GLY A 265 9.05 14.64 -1.48
CA GLY A 265 10.15 14.31 -0.58
C GLY A 265 10.29 12.83 -0.18
N ILE A 266 9.61 11.89 -0.85
CA ILE A 266 9.52 10.48 -0.42
C ILE A 266 10.87 9.76 -0.38
N GLN A 267 11.75 10.03 -1.33
CA GLN A 267 13.08 9.39 -1.37
C GLN A 267 13.93 9.79 -0.17
N ALA A 268 13.98 11.09 0.13
CA ALA A 268 14.71 11.60 1.30
C ALA A 268 14.12 11.05 2.59
N TYR A 269 12.79 11.02 2.70
CA TYR A 269 12.10 10.45 3.85
C TYR A 269 12.43 8.96 4.04
N PHE A 270 12.39 8.15 3.00
CA PHE A 270 12.72 6.72 3.11
C PHE A 270 14.21 6.50 3.42
N SER A 271 15.10 7.31 2.84
CA SER A 271 16.53 7.24 3.17
C SER A 271 16.78 7.50 4.65
N ASP A 272 16.14 8.53 5.22
CA ASP A 272 16.24 8.83 6.66
C ASP A 272 15.58 7.74 7.52
N LYS A 273 14.34 7.33 7.19
CA LYS A 273 13.58 6.32 7.93
C LYS A 273 14.28 4.97 8.01
N TYR A 274 14.85 4.52 6.91
CA TYR A 274 15.50 3.21 6.82
C TYR A 274 17.00 3.26 7.06
N GLY A 275 17.61 4.44 7.06
CA GLY A 275 19.05 4.64 7.20
C GLY A 275 19.85 4.15 5.98
N LEU A 276 19.30 4.32 4.77
CA LEU A 276 19.82 3.80 3.49
C LEU A 276 20.28 4.92 2.56
#